data_4e6caca65768c0f02c87b72addd7f12f
#
_entry.id   4e6caca65768c0f02c87b72addd7f12f
#
_cell.length_a   1.000
_cell.length_b   1.000
_cell.length_c   1.000
_cell.angle_alpha   90.00
_cell.angle_beta   90.00
_cell.angle_gamma   90.00
#
_symmetry.space_group_name_H-M   'P 1'
#
loop_
_entity.id
_entity.type
_entity.pdbx_description
1 polymer ?
#
loop_
_entity_poly.entity_id
_entity_poly.type
_entity_poly.pdbx_seq_one_letter_code
_entity_poly.pdbx_strand_id
1 'polypeptide(L)'
;MSLTVNAGNGGGGDFEQCPAGSFAARCYQIIDLGHQTFEWKGEAKVAPKVRITWELNEMMQDGRPFSISREYTASIGDKANLRKDLEAWRGRPFTATELQNFSLENVLGAPCLLGVVHKPSKDGSKVYANVGSIMALPKGI
;
A
#
# COMPACT_ATOMS: atom_id res chain seq x y z
N MET A 1 -14.47 7.27 6.95
CA MET A 1 -14.02 7.48 6.93
C MET A 1 -13.61 7.96 7.44
N SER A 2 -13.43 7.92 7.34
CA SER A 2 -12.98 8.46 7.61
C SER A 2 -12.39 8.99 8.07
N LEU A 3 -12.41 9.11 8.05
CA LEU A 3 -11.97 9.65 8.31
C LEU A 3 -11.54 10.32 8.97
N THR A 4 -11.74 10.46 8.92
CA THR A 4 -11.47 10.92 9.50
C THR A 4 -11.14 11.36 10.19
N VAL A 5 -11.27 11.35 10.40
CA VAL A 5 -11.05 11.63 10.99
C VAL A 5 -10.57 12.25 11.61
N ASN A 6 -10.63 12.48 11.73
CA ASN A 6 -10.26 12.96 12.33
C ASN A 6 -9.71 13.30 12.98
N ALA A 7 -9.54 13.41 12.88
CA ALA A 7 -8.98 13.70 13.46
C ALA A 7 -8.80 14.52 13.98
N GLY A 8 -9.14 14.58 13.71
CA GLY A 8 -8.98 15.50 14.16
C GLY A 8 -9.06 15.90 15.42
N ASN A 9 -9.43 15.59 15.86
CA ASN A 9 -9.36 15.88 16.97
C ASN A 9 -8.24 15.86 17.44
N GLY A 10 -7.94 16.32 17.10
CA GLY A 10 -6.83 16.41 17.58
C GLY A 10 -6.45 15.57 18.49
N GLY A 11 -7.14 15.19 18.89
CA GLY A 11 -6.81 14.41 19.77
C GLY A 11 -5.98 13.41 19.44
N GLY A 12 -5.57 13.23 18.63
CA GLY A 12 -4.60 12.30 18.39
C GLY A 12 -4.58 11.09 19.22
N GLY A 13 -4.97 11.17 20.36
CA GLY A 13 -4.96 10.02 21.24
C GLY A 13 -5.85 8.88 20.80
N ASP A 14 -6.78 9.17 19.93
CA ASP A 14 -7.73 8.16 19.50
C ASP A 14 -7.27 7.41 18.25
N PHE A 15 -6.20 7.82 17.65
CA PHE A 15 -5.71 7.17 16.44
C PHE A 15 -4.86 5.96 16.81
N GLU A 16 -5.29 4.78 16.41
CA GLU A 16 -4.55 3.55 16.64
C GLU A 16 -3.68 3.24 15.42
N GLN A 17 -2.37 3.26 15.64
CA GLN A 17 -1.42 3.05 14.56
C GLN A 17 -1.24 1.57 14.27
N CYS A 18 -1.17 1.22 12.99
CA CYS A 18 -0.85 -0.13 12.57
C CYS A 18 0.52 -0.52 13.11
N PRO A 19 0.65 -1.65 13.82
CA PRO A 19 1.93 -2.06 14.38
C PRO A 19 2.91 -2.49 13.29
N ALA A 20 4.19 -2.36 13.59
CA ALA A 20 5.24 -2.88 12.73
C ALA A 20 5.30 -4.40 12.83
N GLY A 21 5.65 -5.06 11.74
CA GLY A 21 5.77 -6.51 11.71
C GLY A 21 5.34 -7.06 10.38
N SER A 22 5.17 -8.38 10.33
CA SER A 22 4.72 -9.08 9.13
C SER A 22 3.32 -9.66 9.39
N PHE A 23 2.40 -9.40 8.48
CA PHE A 23 1.00 -9.79 8.65
C PHE A 23 0.46 -10.39 7.37
N ALA A 24 -0.37 -11.42 7.52
CA ALA A 24 -1.21 -11.86 6.42
C ALA A 24 -2.18 -10.72 6.11
N ALA A 25 -2.37 -10.44 4.85
CA ALA A 25 -3.18 -9.30 4.43
C ALA A 25 -3.93 -9.64 3.16
N ARG A 26 -4.94 -8.85 2.85
CA ARG A 26 -5.75 -9.00 1.64
C ARG A 26 -6.02 -7.64 1.06
N CYS A 27 -5.81 -7.50 -0.25
CA CYS A 27 -6.15 -6.28 -0.95
C CYS A 27 -7.68 -6.15 -1.02
N TYR A 28 -8.22 -5.07 -0.50
CA TYR A 28 -9.66 -4.88 -0.54
C TYR A 28 -10.09 -3.63 -1.29
N GLN A 29 -9.16 -2.77 -1.67
CA GLN A 29 -9.52 -1.54 -2.35
C GLN A 29 -8.40 -1.09 -3.28
N ILE A 30 -8.77 -0.69 -4.48
CA ILE A 30 -7.87 -0.09 -5.44
C ILE A 30 -8.55 1.17 -5.94
N ILE A 31 -7.89 2.32 -5.81
CA ILE A 31 -8.45 3.60 -6.21
C ILE A 31 -7.58 4.20 -7.31
N ASP A 32 -8.21 4.53 -8.42
CA ASP A 32 -7.56 5.29 -9.49
C ASP A 32 -7.55 6.75 -9.06
N LEU A 33 -6.38 7.28 -8.81
CA LEU A 33 -6.22 8.68 -8.36
C LEU A 33 -6.11 9.64 -9.53
N GLY A 34 -6.14 9.14 -10.76
CA GLY A 34 -5.97 9.96 -11.94
C GLY A 34 -4.56 10.52 -12.05
N HIS A 35 -4.38 11.50 -12.90
CA HIS A 35 -3.08 12.13 -13.08
C HIS A 35 -2.82 13.10 -11.93
N GLN A 36 -1.67 12.92 -11.28
CA GLN A 36 -1.26 13.73 -10.14
C GLN A 36 0.05 14.43 -10.46
N THR A 37 0.18 15.67 -9.99
CA THR A 37 1.43 16.40 -10.11
C THR A 37 2.28 16.15 -8.89
N PHE A 38 3.57 15.88 -9.10
CA PHE A 38 4.51 15.66 -8.02
C PHE A 38 5.88 16.19 -8.43
N GLU A 39 6.75 16.36 -7.45
CA GLU A 39 8.09 16.85 -7.69
C GLU A 39 9.07 15.68 -7.72
N TRP A 40 9.93 15.68 -8.76
CA TRP A 40 10.97 14.67 -8.91
C TRP A 40 12.26 15.38 -9.31
N LYS A 41 13.26 15.30 -8.45
CA LYS A 41 14.57 15.93 -8.69
C LYS A 41 14.45 17.40 -9.04
N GLY A 42 13.57 18.11 -8.33
CA GLY A 42 13.38 19.54 -8.54
C GLY A 42 12.50 19.92 -9.70
N GLU A 43 11.95 18.96 -10.42
CA GLU A 43 11.06 19.21 -11.55
C GLU A 43 9.65 18.74 -11.26
N ALA A 44 8.66 19.49 -11.75
CA ALA A 44 7.28 19.08 -11.66
C ALA A 44 7.01 18.00 -12.70
N LYS A 45 6.43 16.90 -12.26
CA LYS A 45 6.05 15.77 -13.12
C LYS A 45 4.58 15.48 -12.96
N VAL A 46 3.97 14.93 -13.99
CA VAL A 46 2.58 14.49 -13.96
C VAL A 46 2.55 13.01 -14.35
N ALA A 47 1.88 12.20 -13.56
CA ALA A 47 1.74 10.78 -13.88
C ALA A 47 0.45 10.24 -13.31
N PRO A 48 -0.10 9.18 -13.94
CA PRO A 48 -1.26 8.51 -13.37
C PRO A 48 -0.87 7.79 -12.09
N LYS A 49 -1.69 7.90 -11.06
CA LYS A 49 -1.42 7.31 -9.76
C LYS A 49 -2.55 6.37 -9.37
N VAL A 50 -2.21 5.36 -8.58
CA VAL A 50 -3.17 4.42 -8.04
C VAL A 50 -2.84 4.18 -6.58
N ARG A 51 -3.86 3.99 -5.75
CA ARG A 51 -3.69 3.63 -4.34
C ARG A 51 -4.23 2.23 -4.13
N ILE A 52 -3.40 1.37 -3.57
CA ILE A 52 -3.80 0.02 -3.20
C ILE A 52 -3.89 -0.05 -1.68
N THR A 53 -4.98 -0.58 -1.16
CA THR A 53 -5.20 -0.69 0.28
C THR A 53 -5.42 -2.15 0.65
N TRP A 54 -4.74 -2.57 1.70
CA TRP A 54 -4.84 -3.92 2.25
C TRP A 54 -5.43 -3.87 3.64
N GLU A 55 -6.22 -4.88 3.99
CA GLU A 55 -6.59 -5.09 5.38
C GLU A 55 -5.73 -6.22 5.94
N LEU A 56 -5.33 -6.07 7.18
CA LEU A 56 -4.38 -6.96 7.83
C LEU A 56 -5.10 -7.96 8.72
N ASN A 57 -4.47 -9.12 8.92
CA ASN A 57 -4.94 -10.08 9.91
C ASN A 57 -4.45 -9.68 11.29
N GLU A 58 -4.81 -8.49 11.68
CA GLU A 58 -4.48 -7.90 12.97
C GLU A 58 -5.58 -6.90 13.30
N MET A 59 -6.17 -7.01 14.48
CA MET A 59 -7.34 -6.22 14.82
C MET A 59 -6.99 -5.03 15.68
N MET A 60 -7.70 -3.94 15.42
CA MET A 60 -7.68 -2.78 16.30
C MET A 60 -8.43 -3.12 17.58
N GLN A 61 -8.31 -2.25 18.59
CA GLN A 61 -8.97 -2.47 19.87
C GLN A 61 -10.48 -2.55 19.73
N ASP A 62 -11.04 -1.88 18.74
CA ASP A 62 -12.49 -1.88 18.50
C ASP A 62 -12.96 -3.08 17.66
N GLY A 63 -12.07 -4.01 17.33
CA GLY A 63 -12.43 -5.22 16.60
C GLY A 63 -12.36 -5.11 15.08
N ARG A 64 -12.05 -3.94 14.55
CA ARG A 64 -11.88 -3.78 13.12
C ARG A 64 -10.45 -4.14 12.71
N PRO A 65 -10.24 -4.69 11.52
CA PRO A 65 -8.89 -4.96 11.07
C PRO A 65 -8.15 -3.65 10.78
N PHE A 66 -6.85 -3.66 11.03
CA PHE A 66 -6.00 -2.55 10.55
C PHE A 66 -5.98 -2.57 9.04
N SER A 67 -5.85 -1.38 8.46
CA SER A 67 -5.64 -1.26 7.02
C SER A 67 -4.44 -0.37 6.76
N ILE A 68 -3.81 -0.57 5.60
CA ILE A 68 -2.65 0.21 5.22
C ILE A 68 -2.67 0.33 3.70
N SER A 69 -2.22 1.49 3.21
CA SER A 69 -2.25 1.79 1.79
C SER A 69 -0.87 2.16 1.29
N ARG A 70 -0.68 1.99 -0.01
CA ARG A 70 0.50 2.50 -0.69
C ARG A 70 0.08 3.06 -2.03
N GLU A 71 0.64 4.22 -2.40
CA GLU A 71 0.39 4.82 -3.69
C GLU A 71 1.53 4.48 -4.65
N TYR A 72 1.16 4.28 -5.90
CA TYR A 72 2.10 3.93 -6.96
C TYR A 72 1.82 4.78 -8.19
N THR A 73 2.86 5.01 -8.97
CA THR A 73 2.64 5.41 -10.35
C THR A 73 2.05 4.21 -11.08
N ALA A 74 0.98 4.42 -11.83
CA ALA A 74 0.28 3.33 -12.51
C ALA A 74 1.05 2.89 -13.75
N SER A 75 2.13 2.18 -13.53
CA SER A 75 3.05 1.71 -14.57
C SER A 75 3.64 0.38 -14.17
N ILE A 76 3.85 -0.49 -15.14
CA ILE A 76 4.58 -1.74 -14.93
C ILE A 76 5.83 -1.81 -15.83
N GLY A 77 6.42 -0.66 -16.11
CA GLY A 77 7.71 -0.58 -16.78
C GLY A 77 8.84 -1.17 -15.94
N ASP A 78 9.99 -1.33 -16.53
CA ASP A 78 11.12 -2.06 -15.91
C ASP A 78 11.48 -1.57 -14.51
N LYS A 79 11.40 -0.28 -14.27
CA LYS A 79 11.83 0.30 -13.00
C LYS A 79 10.66 0.72 -12.11
N ALA A 80 9.44 0.39 -12.50
CA ALA A 80 8.27 0.82 -11.75
C ALA A 80 8.15 0.06 -10.44
N ASN A 81 7.90 0.80 -9.35
CA ASN A 81 7.71 0.20 -8.04
C ASN A 81 6.48 -0.70 -8.02
N LEU A 82 5.43 -0.33 -8.74
CA LEU A 82 4.23 -1.16 -8.84
C LEU A 82 4.57 -2.53 -9.41
N ARG A 83 5.38 -2.58 -10.47
CA ARG A 83 5.80 -3.85 -11.05
C ARG A 83 6.57 -4.69 -10.04
N LYS A 84 7.52 -4.09 -9.34
CA LYS A 84 8.31 -4.81 -8.34
C LYS A 84 7.43 -5.43 -7.26
N ASP A 85 6.49 -4.65 -6.76
CA ASP A 85 5.62 -5.13 -5.70
C ASP A 85 4.65 -6.20 -6.22
N LEU A 86 4.13 -6.05 -7.42
CA LEU A 86 3.23 -7.05 -8.01
C LEU A 86 3.96 -8.37 -8.26
N GLU A 87 5.20 -8.30 -8.74
CA GLU A 87 5.99 -9.53 -8.97
C GLU A 87 6.34 -10.22 -7.65
N ALA A 88 6.69 -9.44 -6.63
CA ALA A 88 6.96 -9.98 -5.31
C ALA A 88 5.69 -10.61 -4.70
N TRP A 89 4.56 -9.97 -4.89
CA TRP A 89 3.27 -10.42 -4.38
C TRP A 89 2.87 -11.76 -5.00
N ARG A 90 3.02 -11.89 -6.31
CA ARG A 90 2.65 -13.12 -7.01
C ARG A 90 3.75 -14.19 -6.96
N GLY A 91 4.95 -13.81 -6.57
CA GLY A 91 6.07 -14.74 -6.44
C GLY A 91 6.71 -15.13 -7.76
N ARG A 92 6.45 -14.39 -8.82
CA ARG A 92 7.04 -14.66 -10.13
C ARG A 92 7.02 -13.41 -11.00
N PRO A 93 7.94 -13.29 -11.96
CA PRO A 93 7.96 -12.13 -12.84
C PRO A 93 6.82 -12.16 -13.85
N PHE A 94 6.54 -10.99 -14.41
CA PHE A 94 5.57 -10.88 -15.51
C PHE A 94 6.14 -11.50 -16.78
N THR A 95 5.26 -12.15 -17.53
CA THR A 95 5.61 -12.57 -18.88
C THR A 95 5.46 -11.39 -19.85
N ALA A 96 6.05 -11.51 -21.04
CA ALA A 96 5.94 -10.47 -22.06
C ALA A 96 4.48 -10.16 -22.40
N THR A 97 3.66 -11.18 -22.48
CA THR A 97 2.23 -11.01 -22.77
C THR A 97 1.53 -10.25 -21.65
N GLU A 98 1.82 -10.59 -20.41
CA GLU A 98 1.21 -9.92 -19.26
C GLU A 98 1.60 -8.44 -19.20
N LEU A 99 2.84 -8.11 -19.55
CA LEU A 99 3.30 -6.73 -19.52
C LEU A 99 2.53 -5.83 -20.49
N GLN A 100 1.94 -6.41 -21.51
CA GLN A 100 1.17 -5.65 -22.49
C GLN A 100 -0.26 -5.39 -22.05
N ASN A 101 -0.78 -6.20 -21.12
CA ASN A 101 -2.21 -6.13 -20.81
C ASN A 101 -2.51 -6.72 -19.42
N PHE A 102 -1.97 -6.09 -18.40
CA PHE A 102 -2.25 -6.53 -17.02
C PHE A 102 -3.30 -5.63 -16.36
N SER A 103 -4.34 -6.21 -15.81
CA SER A 103 -5.36 -5.47 -15.08
C SER A 103 -5.14 -5.56 -13.58
N LEU A 104 -5.11 -4.42 -12.90
CA LEU A 104 -4.99 -4.39 -11.44
C LEU A 104 -6.18 -5.04 -10.74
N GLU A 105 -7.30 -5.15 -11.41
CA GLU A 105 -8.45 -5.84 -10.82
C GLU A 105 -8.11 -7.28 -10.43
N ASN A 106 -7.12 -7.86 -11.08
CA ASN A 106 -6.70 -9.25 -10.79
C ASN A 106 -6.15 -9.41 -9.38
N VAL A 107 -5.69 -8.35 -8.73
CA VAL A 107 -5.17 -8.46 -7.37
C VAL A 107 -6.18 -8.05 -6.31
N LEU A 108 -7.34 -7.56 -6.72
CA LEU A 108 -8.40 -7.23 -5.76
C LEU A 108 -8.89 -8.51 -5.10
N GLY A 109 -8.86 -8.55 -3.78
CA GLY A 109 -9.21 -9.75 -3.02
C GLY A 109 -8.07 -10.74 -2.84
N ALA A 110 -6.92 -10.50 -3.44
CA ALA A 110 -5.80 -11.44 -3.35
C ALA A 110 -5.07 -11.29 -2.02
N PRO A 111 -4.67 -12.43 -1.41
CA PRO A 111 -3.92 -12.40 -0.16
C PRO A 111 -2.43 -12.18 -0.40
N CYS A 112 -1.74 -11.73 0.65
CA CYS A 112 -0.28 -11.56 0.61
C CYS A 112 0.26 -11.58 2.04
N LEU A 113 1.59 -11.60 2.14
CA LEU A 113 2.28 -11.34 3.40
C LEU A 113 2.85 -9.93 3.28
N LEU A 114 2.45 -9.06 4.18
CA LEU A 114 2.79 -7.65 4.11
C LEU A 114 3.68 -7.28 5.29
N GLY A 115 4.84 -6.68 5.00
CA GLY A 115 5.71 -6.14 6.04
C GLY A 115 5.38 -4.69 6.28
N VAL A 116 5.11 -4.34 7.53
CA VAL A 116 4.82 -2.96 7.94
C VAL A 116 6.01 -2.42 8.71
N VAL A 117 6.48 -1.25 8.32
CA VAL A 117 7.57 -0.57 8.99
C VAL A 117 7.09 0.80 9.45
N HIS A 118 7.70 1.30 10.52
CA HIS A 118 7.41 2.65 10.99
C HIS A 118 8.53 3.57 10.55
N LYS A 119 8.16 4.69 9.94
CA LYS A 119 9.12 5.67 9.47
C LYS A 119 8.79 7.04 10.04
N PRO A 120 9.81 7.80 10.47
CA PRO A 120 9.57 9.15 10.98
C PRO A 120 9.24 10.10 9.83
N SER A 121 8.50 11.15 10.16
CA SER A 121 8.28 12.25 9.24
C SER A 121 9.60 13.00 9.02
N LYS A 122 9.62 13.89 8.03
CA LYS A 122 10.85 14.64 7.72
C LYS A 122 11.38 15.43 8.91
N ASP A 123 10.49 15.97 9.73
CA ASP A 123 10.89 16.75 10.90
C ASP A 123 11.03 15.92 12.16
N GLY A 124 10.78 14.63 12.08
CA GLY A 124 10.90 13.72 13.21
C GLY A 124 9.77 13.82 14.24
N SER A 125 8.78 14.67 14.01
CA SER A 125 7.74 14.88 15.00
C SER A 125 6.69 13.79 15.03
N LYS A 126 6.58 12.99 13.98
CA LYS A 126 5.58 11.93 13.86
C LYS A 126 6.20 10.67 13.29
N VAL A 127 5.54 9.57 13.54
CA VAL A 127 5.95 8.27 12.99
C VAL A 127 4.75 7.70 12.24
N TYR A 128 5.00 7.23 11.03
CA TYR A 128 3.97 6.67 10.17
C TYR A 128 4.22 5.20 9.89
N ALA A 129 3.12 4.43 9.83
CA ALA A 129 3.19 3.05 9.38
C ALA A 129 3.19 3.02 7.85
N ASN A 130 4.14 2.31 7.28
CA ASN A 130 4.29 2.21 5.83
C ASN A 130 4.45 0.76 5.41
N VAL A 131 4.06 0.47 4.17
CA VAL A 131 4.34 -0.83 3.57
C VAL A 131 5.83 -0.90 3.28
N GLY A 132 6.53 -1.80 3.95
CA GLY A 132 7.96 -1.99 3.75
C GLY A 132 8.28 -3.11 2.78
N SER A 133 7.42 -4.11 2.70
CA SER A 133 7.61 -5.23 1.79
C SER A 133 6.29 -5.92 1.53
N ILE A 134 6.24 -6.66 0.42
CA ILE A 134 5.09 -7.48 0.08
C ILE A 134 5.61 -8.76 -0.57
N MET A 135 4.99 -9.89 -0.26
CA MET A 135 5.36 -11.15 -0.86
C MET A 135 4.16 -12.09 -0.88
N ALA A 136 4.29 -13.18 -1.61
CA ALA A 136 3.25 -14.18 -1.65
C ALA A 136 3.03 -14.76 -0.25
N LEU A 137 1.78 -15.04 0.06
CA LEU A 137 1.44 -15.61 1.35
C LEU A 137 1.92 -17.06 1.38
N PRO A 138 2.74 -17.43 2.38
CA PRO A 138 3.19 -18.82 2.48
C PRO A 138 2.03 -19.78 2.69
N LYS A 139 2.21 -21.01 2.25
CA LYS A 139 1.19 -22.05 2.44
C LYS A 139 0.95 -22.28 3.92
N GLY A 140 -0.29 -22.48 4.28
CA GLY A 140 -0.66 -22.79 5.66
C GLY A 140 -0.93 -21.59 6.53
N ILE A 141 -0.89 -20.41 5.94
CA ILE A 141 -1.19 -19.18 6.69
C ILE A 141 -2.54 -18.59 6.30
#